data_e07dbb4d92c01e31c37f0b318de16f6e
#
_entry.id   e07dbb4d92c01e31c37f0b318de16f6e
#
_cell.length_a   1.000
_cell.length_b   1.000
_cell.length_c   1.000
_cell.angle_alpha   90.00
_cell.angle_beta   90.00
_cell.angle_gamma   90.00
#
_symmetry.space_group_name_H-M   'P 1'
#
loop_
_entity.id
_entity.type
_entity.pdbx_description
1 polymer ?
#
loop_
_entity_poly.entity_id
_entity_poly.type
_entity_poly.pdbx_seq_one_letter_code
_entity_poly.pdbx_strand_id
1 'polypeptide(L)'
;MTTNWLNRRSWLALPLVAAALTPGLAGQTAQPKRTTYFPAAGTWQHKAPAEVGMDAAKLREAVEWAEAHGSKWDFAKDQVRVFGKVLGALPAQRAATNGIILRHGYIVAEFGDTKTNDPVYSVAKSFVSTTASLAFVKGLIRSVDDPVAAYIQDGGYDSPHNANISWKNHLQQESEWEGELWGKN
;
A
#
# COMPACT_ATOMS: atom_id res chain seq x y z
N MET A 1 -53.23 -15.21 -42.81
CA MET A 1 -52.62 -16.10 -43.83
C MET A 1 -51.45 -16.81 -43.18
N THR A 2 -51.63 -18.06 -42.99
CA THR A 2 -50.77 -19.05 -42.35
C THR A 2 -49.71 -19.54 -43.30
N THR A 3 -48.47 -19.70 -42.88
CA THR A 3 -47.62 -20.78 -43.45
C THR A 3 -46.64 -21.28 -42.42
N ASN A 4 -46.92 -22.48 -41.93
CA ASN A 4 -46.03 -23.40 -41.23
C ASN A 4 -44.90 -23.88 -42.17
N TRP A 5 -43.69 -23.93 -41.67
CA TRP A 5 -42.64 -24.77 -42.24
C TRP A 5 -42.01 -25.63 -41.14
N LEU A 6 -42.54 -26.80 -40.96
CA LEU A 6 -41.88 -27.94 -40.33
C LEU A 6 -40.82 -28.48 -41.28
N ASN A 7 -39.56 -28.50 -40.91
CA ASN A 7 -38.56 -29.28 -41.62
C ASN A 7 -37.88 -30.26 -40.65
N ARG A 8 -38.24 -31.51 -40.85
CA ARG A 8 -37.65 -32.70 -40.21
C ARG A 8 -36.18 -32.81 -40.64
N ARG A 9 -35.27 -32.82 -39.69
CA ARG A 9 -33.89 -33.32 -39.93
C ARG A 9 -33.65 -34.50 -39.00
N SER A 10 -33.38 -35.63 -39.66
CA SER A 10 -33.01 -36.91 -39.09
C SER A 10 -31.75 -36.80 -38.23
N TRP A 11 -31.82 -37.25 -36.99
CA TRP A 11 -30.69 -37.40 -36.10
C TRP A 11 -30.01 -38.74 -36.36
N LEU A 12 -28.89 -38.76 -37.03
CA LEU A 12 -27.95 -39.88 -37.03
C LEU A 12 -27.17 -39.86 -35.73
N ALA A 13 -27.44 -40.80 -34.86
CA ALA A 13 -26.71 -41.01 -33.61
C ALA A 13 -25.37 -41.66 -33.93
N LEU A 14 -24.28 -40.90 -33.75
CA LEU A 14 -22.92 -41.43 -33.70
C LEU A 14 -22.58 -41.72 -32.22
N PRO A 15 -22.02 -42.89 -31.89
CA PRO A 15 -21.61 -43.18 -30.53
C PRO A 15 -20.34 -42.38 -30.22
N LEU A 16 -20.42 -41.43 -29.29
CA LEU A 16 -19.26 -40.74 -28.69
C LEU A 16 -18.60 -41.74 -27.74
N VAL A 17 -17.44 -42.24 -28.13
CA VAL A 17 -16.50 -42.90 -27.22
C VAL A 17 -15.89 -41.82 -26.33
N ALA A 18 -16.40 -41.70 -25.12
CA ALA A 18 -15.80 -40.85 -24.09
C ALA A 18 -14.55 -41.54 -23.54
N ALA A 19 -13.38 -41.16 -24.08
CA ALA A 19 -12.10 -41.45 -23.42
C ALA A 19 -12.01 -40.61 -22.14
N ALA A 20 -12.19 -41.25 -21.01
CA ALA A 20 -11.98 -40.64 -19.69
C ALA A 20 -10.48 -40.37 -19.52
N LEU A 21 -10.03 -39.16 -19.84
CA LEU A 21 -8.78 -38.61 -19.41
C LEU A 21 -8.92 -38.25 -17.93
N THR A 22 -8.52 -39.13 -17.05
CA THR A 22 -8.29 -38.78 -15.64
C THR A 22 -7.10 -37.82 -15.60
N PRO A 23 -7.28 -36.54 -15.19
CA PRO A 23 -6.12 -35.71 -14.88
C PRO A 23 -5.46 -36.31 -13.65
N GLY A 24 -4.23 -36.82 -13.83
CA GLY A 24 -3.41 -37.21 -12.70
C GLY A 24 -3.33 -36.01 -11.76
N LEU A 25 -3.78 -36.21 -10.53
CA LEU A 25 -3.48 -35.36 -9.39
C LEU A 25 -1.95 -35.37 -9.20
N ALA A 26 -1.26 -34.51 -10.00
CA ALA A 26 0.10 -34.15 -9.68
C ALA A 26 0.05 -33.53 -8.28
N GLY A 27 0.51 -34.27 -7.29
CA GLY A 27 0.55 -33.83 -5.92
C GLY A 27 1.23 -32.46 -5.85
N GLN A 28 0.47 -31.44 -5.49
CA GLN A 28 1.04 -30.17 -5.08
C GLN A 28 1.88 -30.50 -3.85
N THR A 29 3.17 -30.65 -4.05
CA THR A 29 4.13 -30.67 -2.94
C THR A 29 3.90 -29.40 -2.16
N ALA A 30 3.36 -29.55 -0.93
CA ALA A 30 3.14 -28.44 -0.03
C ALA A 30 4.47 -27.67 0.09
N GLN A 31 4.50 -26.44 -0.43
CA GLN A 31 5.70 -25.62 -0.25
C GLN A 31 5.94 -25.50 1.26
N PRO A 32 7.16 -25.73 1.72
CA PRO A 32 7.48 -25.60 3.13
C PRO A 32 7.04 -24.22 3.58
N LYS A 33 6.25 -24.17 4.67
CA LYS A 33 5.74 -22.93 5.27
C LYS A 33 6.95 -22.08 5.63
N ARG A 34 7.30 -21.11 4.80
CA ARG A 34 8.41 -20.20 5.06
C ARG A 34 8.09 -19.47 6.35
N THR A 35 8.85 -19.70 7.39
CA THR A 35 8.79 -18.89 8.61
C THR A 35 9.20 -17.47 8.21
N THR A 36 8.28 -16.53 8.29
CA THR A 36 8.57 -15.14 8.02
C THR A 36 9.50 -14.63 9.11
N TYR A 37 10.67 -14.17 8.73
CA TYR A 37 11.62 -13.55 9.64
C TYR A 37 11.21 -12.10 9.88
N PHE A 38 11.04 -11.74 11.15
CA PHE A 38 10.84 -10.38 11.59
C PHE A 38 12.03 -9.95 12.44
N PRO A 39 12.85 -9.00 12.00
CA PRO A 39 13.98 -8.53 12.80
C PRO A 39 13.48 -7.83 14.07
N ALA A 40 14.17 -8.06 15.18
CA ALA A 40 13.97 -7.23 16.37
C ALA A 40 14.42 -5.79 16.11
N ALA A 41 13.88 -4.84 16.87
CA ALA A 41 14.23 -3.43 16.73
C ALA A 41 15.76 -3.25 16.84
N GLY A 42 16.34 -2.52 15.90
CA GLY A 42 17.78 -2.23 15.87
C GLY A 42 18.69 -3.38 15.45
N THR A 43 18.15 -4.55 15.08
CA THR A 43 18.96 -5.74 14.72
C THR A 43 18.74 -6.23 13.30
N TRP A 44 18.51 -5.31 12.37
CA TRP A 44 18.28 -5.64 10.97
C TRP A 44 19.51 -6.33 10.37
N GLN A 45 19.29 -7.54 9.84
CA GLN A 45 20.34 -8.31 9.20
C GLN A 45 20.37 -8.06 7.69
N HIS A 46 21.57 -8.16 7.12
CA HIS A 46 21.80 -8.04 5.69
C HIS A 46 21.93 -9.41 5.05
N LYS A 47 21.47 -9.53 3.81
CA LYS A 47 21.71 -10.68 2.94
C LYS A 47 22.11 -10.25 1.55
N ALA A 48 22.94 -11.05 0.90
CA ALA A 48 23.21 -10.84 -0.51
C ALA A 48 21.92 -11.05 -1.33
N PRO A 49 21.67 -10.24 -2.37
CA PRO A 49 20.46 -10.34 -3.19
C PRO A 49 20.19 -11.77 -3.69
N ALA A 50 21.22 -12.48 -4.13
CA ALA A 50 21.10 -13.85 -4.63
C ALA A 50 20.60 -14.85 -3.57
N GLU A 51 20.93 -14.65 -2.28
CA GLU A 51 20.49 -15.53 -1.18
C GLU A 51 18.97 -15.45 -0.95
N VAL A 52 18.34 -14.37 -1.39
CA VAL A 52 16.90 -14.14 -1.27
C VAL A 52 16.17 -14.15 -2.61
N GLY A 53 16.83 -14.68 -3.65
CA GLY A 53 16.23 -14.85 -4.98
C GLY A 53 16.07 -13.55 -5.78
N MET A 54 16.96 -12.58 -5.56
CA MET A 54 17.02 -11.34 -6.33
C MET A 54 18.25 -11.33 -7.25
N ASP A 55 18.10 -10.74 -8.43
CA ASP A 55 19.20 -10.49 -9.35
C ASP A 55 20.04 -9.30 -8.86
N ALA A 56 21.26 -9.55 -8.47
CA ALA A 56 22.16 -8.54 -7.92
C ALA A 56 22.54 -7.45 -8.95
N ALA A 57 22.62 -7.80 -10.24
CA ALA A 57 22.95 -6.83 -11.28
C ALA A 57 21.80 -5.86 -11.52
N LYS A 58 20.57 -6.37 -11.64
CA LYS A 58 19.36 -5.54 -11.78
C LYS A 58 19.10 -4.68 -10.55
N LEU A 59 19.38 -5.22 -9.35
CA LEU A 59 19.22 -4.45 -8.12
C LEU A 59 20.21 -3.26 -8.09
N ARG A 60 21.45 -3.48 -8.48
CA ARG A 60 22.47 -2.42 -8.57
C ARG A 60 22.06 -1.37 -9.61
N GLU A 61 21.63 -1.77 -10.80
CA GLU A 61 21.11 -0.87 -11.83
C GLU A 61 19.96 -0.01 -11.30
N ALA A 62 19.03 -0.61 -10.55
CA ALA A 62 17.92 0.12 -9.95
C ALA A 62 18.38 1.16 -8.91
N VAL A 63 19.38 0.84 -8.10
CA VAL A 63 19.97 1.79 -7.13
C VAL A 63 20.67 2.93 -7.85
N GLU A 64 21.53 2.63 -8.83
CA GLU A 64 22.24 3.63 -9.64
C GLU A 64 21.26 4.57 -10.35
N TRP A 65 20.17 4.02 -10.88
CA TRP A 65 19.11 4.80 -11.51
C TRP A 65 18.42 5.73 -10.49
N ALA A 66 18.09 5.23 -9.30
CA ALA A 66 17.45 6.02 -8.26
C ALA A 66 18.34 7.19 -7.79
N GLU A 67 19.63 6.95 -7.61
CA GLU A 67 20.60 8.00 -7.24
C GLU A 67 20.73 9.07 -8.34
N ALA A 68 20.78 8.65 -9.61
CA ALA A 68 20.88 9.55 -10.76
C ALA A 68 19.60 10.39 -10.99
N HIS A 69 18.42 9.89 -10.56
CA HIS A 69 17.13 10.51 -10.80
C HIS A 69 16.47 11.04 -9.50
N GLY A 70 17.26 11.38 -8.51
CA GLY A 70 16.78 11.97 -7.26
C GLY A 70 15.93 13.22 -7.50
N SER A 71 14.91 13.40 -6.65
CA SER A 71 14.06 14.58 -6.70
C SER A 71 14.86 15.87 -6.47
N LYS A 72 14.59 16.90 -7.24
CA LYS A 72 15.17 18.26 -7.10
C LYS A 72 14.27 19.18 -6.28
N TRP A 73 13.37 18.63 -5.49
CA TRP A 73 12.46 19.40 -4.66
C TRP A 73 13.21 20.28 -3.67
N ASP A 74 12.93 21.59 -3.71
CA ASP A 74 13.46 22.59 -2.76
C ASP A 74 12.38 22.86 -1.71
N PHE A 75 12.68 22.63 -0.43
CA PHE A 75 11.67 22.75 0.62
C PHE A 75 11.05 24.15 0.68
N ALA A 76 11.87 25.20 0.67
CA ALA A 76 11.35 26.54 0.81
C ALA A 76 10.56 27.00 -0.43
N LYS A 77 11.13 26.80 -1.62
CA LYS A 77 10.53 27.28 -2.87
C LYS A 77 9.30 26.46 -3.28
N ASP A 78 9.44 25.14 -3.26
CA ASP A 78 8.37 24.27 -3.75
C ASP A 78 7.20 24.19 -2.78
N GLN A 79 7.43 24.27 -1.47
CA GLN A 79 6.34 24.37 -0.51
C GLN A 79 5.53 25.66 -0.69
N VAL A 80 6.21 26.79 -0.85
CA VAL A 80 5.50 28.06 -1.11
C VAL A 80 4.71 28.00 -2.43
N ARG A 81 5.31 27.40 -3.48
CA ARG A 81 4.62 27.25 -4.77
C ARG A 81 3.36 26.38 -4.67
N VAL A 82 3.40 25.30 -3.90
CA VAL A 82 2.28 24.34 -3.81
C VAL A 82 1.26 24.73 -2.74
N PHE A 83 1.71 25.18 -1.57
CA PHE A 83 0.87 25.42 -0.39
C PHE A 83 0.68 26.91 -0.06
N GLY A 84 1.31 27.82 -0.80
CA GLY A 84 1.28 29.27 -0.54
C GLY A 84 2.15 29.72 0.61
N LYS A 85 2.66 28.81 1.43
CA LYS A 85 3.56 29.07 2.56
C LYS A 85 4.38 27.83 2.91
N VAL A 86 5.42 27.99 3.69
CA VAL A 86 6.14 26.88 4.31
C VAL A 86 5.28 26.31 5.44
N LEU A 87 5.07 24.99 5.42
CA LEU A 87 4.26 24.28 6.42
C LEU A 87 5.19 23.61 7.44
N GLY A 88 5.08 24.03 8.70
CA GLY A 88 5.83 23.47 9.82
C GLY A 88 7.33 23.80 9.79
N ALA A 89 8.06 23.15 10.70
CA ALA A 89 9.51 23.22 10.74
C ALA A 89 10.10 22.24 9.72
N LEU A 90 10.98 22.75 8.87
CA LEU A 90 11.69 21.95 7.87
C LEU A 90 13.19 21.95 8.16
N PRO A 91 13.91 20.86 7.82
CA PRO A 91 15.36 20.89 7.83
C PRO A 91 15.87 21.93 6.82
N ALA A 92 17.02 22.54 7.12
CA ALA A 92 17.64 23.55 6.25
C ALA A 92 18.01 22.98 4.88
N GLN A 93 18.32 21.69 4.82
CA GLN A 93 18.72 20.99 3.60
C GLN A 93 18.04 19.63 3.51
N ARG A 94 17.76 19.20 2.31
CA ARG A 94 17.34 17.83 2.00
C ARG A 94 18.54 16.89 2.07
N ALA A 95 18.29 15.65 2.51
CA ALA A 95 19.21 14.57 2.23
C ALA A 95 19.34 14.32 0.71
N ALA A 96 20.50 13.84 0.29
CA ALA A 96 20.64 13.23 -1.03
C ALA A 96 19.73 11.99 -1.13
N THR A 97 19.49 11.51 -2.35
CA THR A 97 18.70 10.29 -2.56
C THR A 97 19.29 9.14 -1.74
N ASN A 98 18.46 8.54 -0.93
CA ASN A 98 18.83 7.40 -0.10
C ASN A 98 17.70 6.38 -0.05
N GLY A 99 18.02 5.17 0.36
CA GLY A 99 16.99 4.13 0.44
C GLY A 99 17.49 2.82 1.05
N ILE A 100 16.52 2.05 1.50
CA ILE A 100 16.72 0.70 2.00
C ILE A 100 15.81 -0.24 1.21
N ILE A 101 16.34 -1.33 0.68
CA ILE A 101 15.57 -2.36 -0.02
C ILE A 101 15.53 -3.59 0.85
N LEU A 102 14.31 -4.02 1.15
CA LEU A 102 14.05 -5.19 2.01
C LEU A 102 13.51 -6.36 1.22
N ARG A 103 13.97 -7.55 1.55
CA ARG A 103 13.41 -8.80 1.04
C ARG A 103 13.35 -9.84 2.15
N HIS A 104 12.14 -10.37 2.40
CA HIS A 104 11.89 -11.36 3.45
C HIS A 104 12.37 -10.95 4.86
N GLY A 105 12.34 -9.65 5.18
CA GLY A 105 12.80 -9.10 6.46
C GLY A 105 14.30 -8.79 6.52
N TYR A 106 15.07 -9.06 5.46
CA TYR A 106 16.49 -8.73 5.38
C TYR A 106 16.75 -7.48 4.54
N ILE A 107 17.74 -6.68 4.93
CA ILE A 107 18.27 -5.62 4.09
C ILE A 107 19.10 -6.26 2.99
N VAL A 108 18.77 -5.98 1.73
CA VAL A 108 19.48 -6.50 0.55
C VAL A 108 20.23 -5.42 -0.20
N ALA A 109 19.86 -4.16 0.01
CA ALA A 109 20.63 -2.99 -0.41
C ALA A 109 20.31 -1.82 0.51
N GLU A 110 21.30 -1.00 0.76
CA GLU A 110 21.22 0.28 1.47
C GLU A 110 22.14 1.26 0.76
N PHE A 111 21.65 2.46 0.48
CA PHE A 111 22.40 3.48 -0.26
C PHE A 111 22.08 4.88 0.23
N GLY A 112 23.03 5.79 0.08
CA GLY A 112 22.96 7.15 0.61
C GLY A 112 22.97 7.20 2.15
N ASP A 113 22.63 8.34 2.73
CA ASP A 113 22.54 8.49 4.18
C ASP A 113 21.11 8.16 4.68
N THR A 114 20.91 6.92 5.04
CA THR A 114 19.62 6.40 5.52
C THR A 114 19.29 6.82 6.96
N LYS A 115 20.19 7.54 7.64
CA LYS A 115 20.00 8.05 9.01
C LYS A 115 19.61 9.52 9.06
N THR A 116 19.67 10.22 7.94
CA THR A 116 19.26 11.62 7.86
C THR A 116 17.74 11.74 8.02
N ASN A 117 17.32 12.67 8.89
CA ASN A 117 15.92 13.00 9.06
C ASN A 117 15.42 13.88 7.91
N ASP A 118 14.48 13.38 7.16
CA ASP A 118 13.80 14.11 6.09
C ASP A 118 12.27 14.05 6.27
N PRO A 119 11.52 15.07 5.78
CA PRO A 119 10.07 15.02 5.75
C PRO A 119 9.57 13.84 4.92
N VAL A 120 8.73 13.02 5.52
CA VAL A 120 8.16 11.84 4.85
C VAL A 120 6.90 12.15 4.06
N TYR A 121 6.39 13.40 4.13
CA TYR A 121 5.17 13.84 3.43
C TYR A 121 4.02 12.82 3.55
N SER A 122 3.43 12.44 2.42
CA SER A 122 2.28 11.52 2.41
C SER A 122 2.58 10.08 2.84
N VAL A 123 3.84 9.69 2.99
CA VAL A 123 4.20 8.42 3.64
C VAL A 123 3.71 8.39 5.10
N ALA A 124 3.54 9.57 5.73
CA ALA A 124 2.90 9.69 7.05
C ALA A 124 1.53 9.01 7.11
N LYS A 125 0.76 9.00 5.98
CA LYS A 125 -0.54 8.33 5.91
C LYS A 125 -0.44 6.81 6.11
N SER A 126 0.64 6.19 5.64
CA SER A 126 0.91 4.76 5.87
C SER A 126 1.17 4.47 7.36
N PHE A 127 1.87 5.36 8.06
CA PHE A 127 2.05 5.24 9.51
C PHE A 127 0.73 5.44 10.26
N VAL A 128 -0.09 6.41 9.86
CA VAL A 128 -1.40 6.66 10.45
C VAL A 128 -2.32 5.46 10.25
N SER A 129 -2.41 4.91 9.04
CA SER A 129 -3.24 3.73 8.76
C SER A 129 -2.78 2.49 9.52
N THR A 130 -1.45 2.30 9.68
CA THR A 130 -0.90 1.22 10.51
C THR A 130 -1.27 1.40 11.98
N THR A 131 -1.17 2.63 12.51
CA THR A 131 -1.56 2.96 13.89
C THR A 131 -3.05 2.75 14.12
N ALA A 132 -3.91 3.18 13.17
CA ALA A 132 -5.35 2.93 13.22
C ALA A 132 -5.66 1.42 13.20
N SER A 133 -4.94 0.64 12.39
CA SER A 133 -5.07 -0.81 12.37
C SER A 133 -4.70 -1.46 13.72
N LEU A 134 -3.68 -0.96 14.38
CA LEU A 134 -3.33 -1.41 15.75
C LEU A 134 -4.41 -1.05 16.77
N ALA A 135 -4.99 0.14 16.67
CA ALA A 135 -6.13 0.56 17.53
C ALA A 135 -7.34 -0.36 17.31
N PHE A 136 -7.63 -0.70 16.04
CA PHE A 136 -8.70 -1.65 15.70
C PHE A 136 -8.43 -3.05 16.29
N VAL A 137 -7.24 -3.60 16.10
CA VAL A 137 -6.87 -4.93 16.64
C VAL A 137 -6.94 -4.96 18.17
N LYS A 138 -6.65 -3.84 18.84
CA LYS A 138 -6.76 -3.71 20.29
C LYS A 138 -8.19 -3.42 20.77
N GLY A 139 -9.17 -3.32 19.88
CA GLY A 139 -10.56 -3.02 20.22
C GLY A 139 -10.83 -1.57 20.64
N LEU A 140 -9.86 -0.67 20.46
CA LEU A 140 -10.05 0.77 20.71
C LEU A 140 -10.93 1.41 19.63
N ILE A 141 -10.90 0.89 18.41
CA ILE A 141 -11.84 1.15 17.33
C ILE A 141 -12.61 -0.16 17.12
N ARG A 142 -13.93 -0.16 17.34
CA ARG A 142 -14.76 -1.37 17.26
C ARG A 142 -15.07 -1.74 15.82
N SER A 143 -15.38 -0.75 14.99
CA SER A 143 -15.63 -0.89 13.57
C SER A 143 -15.04 0.30 12.82
N VAL A 144 -14.49 0.05 11.63
CA VAL A 144 -14.04 1.14 10.73
C VAL A 144 -15.21 1.92 10.14
N ASP A 145 -16.40 1.36 10.17
CA ASP A 145 -17.63 2.01 9.72
C ASP A 145 -18.30 2.85 10.84
N ASP A 146 -17.80 2.77 12.08
CA ASP A 146 -18.31 3.62 13.18
C ASP A 146 -17.99 5.10 12.90
N PRO A 147 -18.92 6.02 13.24
CA PRO A 147 -18.62 7.44 13.22
C PRO A 147 -17.47 7.81 14.15
N VAL A 148 -16.55 8.65 13.69
CA VAL A 148 -15.43 9.14 14.50
C VAL A 148 -15.91 9.93 15.70
N ALA A 149 -17.04 10.65 15.58
CA ALA A 149 -17.71 11.37 16.67
C ALA A 149 -18.02 10.50 17.89
N ALA A 150 -18.18 9.17 17.72
CA ALA A 150 -18.40 8.25 18.84
C ALA A 150 -17.15 8.02 19.71
N TYR A 151 -15.98 8.42 19.24
CA TYR A 151 -14.68 8.21 19.89
C TYR A 151 -13.95 9.52 20.22
N ILE A 152 -14.12 10.54 19.39
CA ILE A 152 -13.40 11.82 19.47
C ILE A 152 -14.43 12.93 19.74
N GLN A 153 -14.26 13.63 20.85
CA GLN A 153 -15.16 14.70 21.31
C GLN A 153 -14.37 15.99 21.52
N ASP A 154 -13.66 16.42 20.48
CA ASP A 154 -12.82 17.62 20.47
C ASP A 154 -13.46 18.82 19.75
N GLY A 155 -14.73 18.68 19.33
CA GLY A 155 -15.47 19.68 18.55
C GLY A 155 -15.31 19.51 17.03
N GLY A 156 -14.35 18.74 16.59
CA GLY A 156 -14.10 18.55 15.14
C GLY A 156 -15.19 17.77 14.39
N TYR A 157 -16.10 17.12 15.14
CA TYR A 157 -17.17 16.27 14.59
C TYR A 157 -18.57 16.70 15.07
N ASP A 158 -18.73 17.94 15.55
CA ASP A 158 -20.01 18.40 16.10
C ASP A 158 -20.97 18.89 15.01
N SER A 159 -20.51 19.22 13.81
CA SER A 159 -21.39 19.63 12.72
C SER A 159 -22.23 18.45 12.20
N PRO A 160 -23.45 18.69 11.67
CA PRO A 160 -24.28 17.63 11.09
C PRO A 160 -23.58 16.86 9.97
N HIS A 161 -22.69 17.51 9.21
CA HIS A 161 -21.89 16.88 8.18
C HIS A 161 -20.79 15.98 8.79
N ASN A 162 -19.96 16.53 9.67
CA ASN A 162 -18.83 15.81 10.24
C ASN A 162 -19.24 14.67 11.18
N ALA A 163 -20.40 14.77 11.83
CA ALA A 163 -20.89 13.77 12.77
C ALA A 163 -21.03 12.36 12.18
N ASN A 164 -21.23 12.28 10.86
CA ASN A 164 -21.41 11.01 10.15
C ASN A 164 -20.11 10.45 9.55
N ILE A 165 -19.00 11.18 9.63
CA ILE A 165 -17.72 10.73 9.07
C ILE A 165 -17.21 9.52 9.84
N SER A 166 -17.00 8.42 9.13
CA SER A 166 -16.47 7.18 9.70
C SER A 166 -14.93 7.15 9.66
N TRP A 167 -14.34 6.26 10.46
CA TRP A 167 -12.91 5.94 10.36
C TRP A 167 -12.52 5.53 8.95
N LYS A 168 -13.38 4.78 8.26
CA LYS A 168 -13.17 4.36 6.88
C LYS A 168 -13.07 5.55 5.93
N ASN A 169 -13.96 6.54 6.05
CA ASN A 169 -13.88 7.73 5.20
C ASN A 169 -12.53 8.46 5.35
N HIS A 170 -12.03 8.60 6.58
CA HIS A 170 -10.71 9.17 6.80
C HIS A 170 -9.57 8.32 6.22
N LEU A 171 -9.59 7.01 6.44
CA LEU A 171 -8.57 6.09 5.95
C LEU A 171 -8.52 6.03 4.41
N GLN A 172 -9.66 6.21 3.76
CA GLN A 172 -9.79 6.27 2.30
C GLN A 172 -9.59 7.69 1.73
N GLN A 173 -9.47 8.72 2.60
CA GLN A 173 -9.39 10.13 2.22
C GLN A 173 -10.66 10.62 1.48
N GLU A 174 -11.82 10.14 1.87
CA GLU A 174 -13.15 10.43 1.32
C GLU A 174 -14.06 11.12 2.35
N SER A 175 -13.47 11.72 3.39
CA SER A 175 -14.25 12.24 4.51
C SER A 175 -14.96 13.56 4.21
N GLU A 176 -14.43 14.36 3.29
CA GLU A 176 -14.92 15.75 3.04
C GLU A 176 -15.10 16.54 4.35
N TRP A 177 -14.20 16.30 5.31
CA TRP A 177 -14.27 16.90 6.64
C TRP A 177 -14.28 18.43 6.55
N GLU A 178 -15.31 19.06 7.11
CA GLU A 178 -15.46 20.50 7.19
C GLU A 178 -14.67 21.06 8.38
N GLY A 179 -13.68 21.85 8.10
CA GLY A 179 -12.83 22.49 9.09
C GLY A 179 -11.68 23.23 8.44
N GLU A 180 -10.85 23.83 9.26
CA GLU A 180 -9.69 24.58 8.77
C GLU A 180 -8.41 23.72 8.88
N LEU A 181 -7.74 23.53 7.75
CA LEU A 181 -6.39 22.96 7.68
C LEU A 181 -5.43 23.98 7.09
N TRP A 182 -4.41 24.37 7.85
CA TRP A 182 -3.35 25.29 7.42
C TRP A 182 -3.87 26.67 6.96
N GLY A 183 -5.00 27.14 7.54
CA GLY A 183 -5.65 28.39 7.14
C GLY A 183 -6.36 28.29 5.78
N LYS A 184 -6.82 27.11 5.41
CA LYS A 184 -7.67 26.83 4.25
C LYS A 184 -8.91 26.08 4.73
N ASN A 185 -10.08 26.56 4.33
CA ASN A 185 -11.39 25.92 4.52
C ASN A 185 -11.65 24.92 3.39
#